data_ac25c9f535d85171bec782e18ede0c02
#
_entry.id   ac25c9f535d85171bec782e18ede0c02
#
_cell.length_a   1.000
_cell.length_b   1.000
_cell.length_c   1.000
_cell.angle_alpha   90.00
_cell.angle_beta   90.00
_cell.angle_gamma   90.00
#
_symmetry.space_group_name_H-M   'P 1'
#
loop_
_entity.id
_entity.type
_entity.pdbx_description
1 polymer ?
#
loop_
_entity_poly.entity_id
_entity_poly.type
_entity_poly.pdbx_seq_one_letter_code
_entity_poly.pdbx_strand_id
1 'polypeptide(L)'
;MLPVALIGLMLTVLVERLLIPRPALRRPADCWMLHVGLWCVGFGLLYALTARPLFSGVNLLLLWVLIVLVSNSKYHSLREPFVCADFEYFSDAVKFPRLYLPFFGFGKAAVLAVGFLVYLWAGLRFEVSGARVEALLPVVIGLGLLRLGHRRVVPSFDAERDVRGWGLAASLWRYFWAARAPVDQAGLGSPFACEGSVGATGAFAGKAAPTGNGLADLVSVQSESFFDVRGLWAGVRAEVLGEYDVLASQALARGKLQVAAWGANTVRTEFAYLTGIPSERLGVHRFNPYRVLARRGLPSIASRLKALGYRTVCIHPYDGGFYGRNKVLPALGFDEFIDVRAFNPSQKAGPFIGDCAVAQKIRELLEAPGRTQPLFIHAVTMENHGPLHLESVAEHELPAWFDRPLQPGMQDLAPYLRHIGNADRMLGMLRETLLSQPNEALLCFFGDHVPILPEVYQAVGAPAGDTDYLIWSNRRQPGSQACPIAVHKLSSALLAHAQAPAQGQAAHSAVAGVA
;
A
#
# COMPACT_ATOMS: atom_id res chain seq x y z
N MET A 1 -3.62 -26.29 36.59
CA MET A 1 -3.36 -25.94 35.18
C MET A 1 -4.60 -26.12 34.28
N LEU A 2 -5.19 -27.32 34.16
CA LEU A 2 -6.25 -27.62 33.19
C LEU A 2 -7.49 -26.68 33.26
N PRO A 3 -8.06 -26.34 34.42
CA PRO A 3 -9.23 -25.43 34.48
C PRO A 3 -8.91 -24.04 33.89
N VAL A 4 -7.70 -23.50 34.15
CA VAL A 4 -7.27 -22.20 33.63
C VAL A 4 -7.15 -22.26 32.10
N ALA A 5 -6.58 -23.34 31.56
CA ALA A 5 -6.45 -23.52 30.12
C ALA A 5 -7.81 -23.59 29.42
N LEU A 6 -8.78 -24.30 30.00
CA LEU A 6 -10.14 -24.43 29.44
C LEU A 6 -10.93 -23.13 29.53
N ILE A 7 -10.91 -22.46 30.68
CA ILE A 7 -11.58 -21.15 30.83
C ILE A 7 -11.00 -20.13 29.87
N GLY A 8 -9.67 -20.05 29.81
CA GLY A 8 -9.00 -19.14 28.87
C GLY A 8 -9.37 -19.41 27.41
N LEU A 9 -9.42 -20.69 26.99
CA LEU A 9 -9.87 -21.07 25.66
C LEU A 9 -11.31 -20.60 25.38
N MET A 10 -12.23 -20.81 26.31
CA MET A 10 -13.61 -20.32 26.16
C MET A 10 -13.65 -18.79 26.01
N LEU A 11 -12.84 -18.08 26.80
CA LEU A 11 -12.75 -16.62 26.73
C LEU A 11 -12.19 -16.14 25.38
N THR A 12 -11.23 -16.86 24.75
CA THR A 12 -10.76 -16.48 23.41
C THR A 12 -11.85 -16.56 22.35
N VAL A 13 -12.77 -17.53 22.45
CA VAL A 13 -13.93 -17.63 21.56
C VAL A 13 -14.86 -16.42 21.73
N LEU A 14 -15.10 -15.99 22.98
CA LEU A 14 -15.89 -14.79 23.25
C LEU A 14 -15.20 -13.53 22.75
N VAL A 15 -13.91 -13.40 22.96
CA VAL A 15 -13.10 -12.28 22.47
C VAL A 15 -13.11 -12.20 20.93
N GLU A 16 -13.03 -13.33 20.22
CA GLU A 16 -13.17 -13.34 18.76
C GLU A 16 -14.54 -12.84 18.27
N ARG A 17 -15.60 -12.90 19.08
CA ARG A 17 -16.91 -12.34 18.72
C ARG A 17 -16.93 -10.81 18.66
N LEU A 18 -15.90 -10.16 19.22
CA LEU A 18 -15.70 -8.72 19.15
C LEU A 18 -15.01 -8.28 17.85
N LEU A 19 -14.48 -9.21 17.04
CA LEU A 19 -13.86 -8.90 15.75
C LEU A 19 -14.83 -8.25 14.75
N ILE A 20 -14.29 -7.40 13.92
CA ILE A 20 -14.92 -6.86 12.72
C ILE A 20 -14.07 -7.29 11.51
N PRO A 21 -14.61 -8.08 10.57
CA PRO A 21 -15.93 -8.72 10.58
C PRO A 21 -16.05 -9.84 11.62
N ARG A 22 -17.26 -10.03 12.14
CA ARG A 22 -17.52 -11.08 13.13
C ARG A 22 -17.36 -12.48 12.51
N PRO A 23 -16.52 -13.35 13.08
CA PRO A 23 -16.40 -14.72 12.62
C PRO A 23 -17.68 -15.51 12.85
N ALA A 24 -18.02 -16.42 11.93
CA ALA A 24 -19.13 -17.33 12.07
C ALA A 24 -18.92 -18.27 13.28
N LEU A 25 -20.00 -18.63 14.01
CA LEU A 25 -19.93 -19.67 15.05
C LEU A 25 -19.86 -21.07 14.42
N ARG A 26 -20.61 -21.27 13.33
CA ARG A 26 -20.55 -22.53 12.56
C ARG A 26 -19.35 -22.47 11.60
N ARG A 27 -18.21 -22.94 12.08
CA ARG A 27 -16.96 -23.05 11.31
C ARG A 27 -16.66 -24.51 11.02
N PRO A 28 -15.88 -24.81 9.95
CA PRO A 28 -15.34 -26.16 9.75
C PRO A 28 -14.57 -26.65 10.96
N ALA A 29 -14.68 -27.95 11.28
CA ALA A 29 -13.98 -28.54 12.43
C ALA A 29 -12.47 -28.29 12.39
N ASP A 30 -11.87 -28.28 11.20
CA ASP A 30 -10.46 -28.00 11.00
C ASP A 30 -10.07 -26.59 11.47
N CYS A 31 -10.93 -25.59 11.33
CA CYS A 31 -10.68 -24.23 11.83
C CYS A 31 -10.71 -24.20 13.38
N TRP A 32 -11.60 -24.98 14.00
CA TRP A 32 -11.61 -25.15 15.45
C TRP A 32 -10.37 -25.90 15.95
N MET A 33 -9.90 -26.92 15.21
CA MET A 33 -8.64 -27.61 15.52
C MET A 33 -7.47 -26.64 15.52
N LEU A 34 -7.41 -25.72 14.53
CA LEU A 34 -6.37 -24.68 14.47
C LEU A 34 -6.48 -23.69 15.64
N HIS A 35 -7.69 -23.25 15.99
CA HIS A 35 -7.91 -22.33 17.11
C HIS A 35 -7.48 -22.95 18.43
N VAL A 36 -8.01 -24.14 18.74
CA VAL A 36 -7.67 -24.87 19.98
C VAL A 36 -6.18 -25.24 19.99
N GLY A 37 -5.64 -25.66 18.85
CA GLY A 37 -4.23 -26.02 18.72
C GLY A 37 -3.30 -24.85 19.02
N LEU A 38 -3.57 -23.66 18.46
CA LEU A 38 -2.79 -22.46 18.75
C LEU A 38 -2.87 -22.03 20.20
N TRP A 39 -4.08 -22.08 20.79
CA TRP A 39 -4.25 -21.82 22.21
C TRP A 39 -3.44 -22.79 23.08
N CYS A 40 -3.54 -24.09 22.82
CA CYS A 40 -2.85 -25.13 23.59
C CYS A 40 -1.33 -24.97 23.51
N VAL A 41 -0.78 -24.77 22.30
CA VAL A 41 0.65 -24.54 22.13
C VAL A 41 1.10 -23.26 22.83
N GLY A 42 0.41 -22.14 22.60
CA GLY A 42 0.75 -20.87 23.24
C GLY A 42 0.69 -20.93 24.76
N PHE A 43 -0.38 -21.50 25.33
CA PHE A 43 -0.51 -21.70 26.76
C PHE A 43 0.58 -22.61 27.33
N GLY A 44 0.82 -23.76 26.68
CA GLY A 44 1.83 -24.70 27.14
C GLY A 44 3.25 -24.12 27.11
N LEU A 45 3.62 -23.36 26.06
CA LEU A 45 4.93 -22.71 25.99
C LEU A 45 5.09 -21.62 27.06
N LEU A 46 4.09 -20.77 27.27
CA LEU A 46 4.11 -19.76 28.34
C LEU A 46 4.16 -20.42 29.73
N TYR A 47 3.42 -21.50 29.93
CA TYR A 47 3.45 -22.24 31.16
C TYR A 47 4.80 -22.94 31.40
N ALA A 48 5.40 -23.53 30.38
CA ALA A 48 6.75 -24.08 30.48
C ALA A 48 7.80 -23.03 30.88
N LEU A 49 7.63 -21.80 30.39
CA LEU A 49 8.54 -20.69 30.70
C LEU A 49 8.35 -20.18 32.13
N THR A 50 7.11 -19.95 32.55
CA THR A 50 6.78 -19.25 33.80
C THR A 50 6.49 -20.18 34.97
N ALA A 51 6.09 -21.42 34.70
CA ALA A 51 5.52 -22.39 35.64
C ALA A 51 4.27 -21.87 36.39
N ARG A 52 3.59 -20.82 35.89
CA ARG A 52 2.44 -20.16 36.51
C ARG A 52 1.23 -20.24 35.58
N PRO A 53 0.25 -21.09 35.87
CA PRO A 53 -0.83 -21.36 34.93
C PRO A 53 -1.78 -20.16 34.74
N LEU A 54 -2.14 -19.43 35.80
CA LEU A 54 -3.01 -18.27 35.72
C LEU A 54 -2.32 -17.14 34.95
N PHE A 55 -1.08 -16.82 35.30
CA PHE A 55 -0.27 -15.82 34.62
C PHE A 55 -0.12 -16.13 33.13
N SER A 56 0.14 -17.41 32.78
CA SER A 56 0.24 -17.83 31.38
C SER A 56 -1.07 -17.68 30.60
N GLY A 57 -2.19 -18.11 31.21
CA GLY A 57 -3.52 -17.99 30.60
C GLY A 57 -3.93 -16.53 30.39
N VAL A 58 -3.73 -15.69 31.41
CA VAL A 58 -4.06 -14.25 31.33
C VAL A 58 -3.21 -13.55 30.28
N ASN A 59 -1.87 -13.79 30.25
CA ASN A 59 -1.02 -13.18 29.22
C ASN A 59 -1.41 -13.57 27.80
N LEU A 60 -1.70 -14.84 27.57
CA LEU A 60 -2.14 -15.29 26.26
C LEU A 60 -3.50 -14.71 25.87
N LEU A 61 -4.41 -14.60 26.82
CA LEU A 61 -5.72 -13.96 26.61
C LEU A 61 -5.57 -12.46 26.32
N LEU A 62 -4.70 -11.74 27.06
CA LEU A 62 -4.40 -10.33 26.81
C LEU A 62 -3.79 -10.12 25.41
N LEU A 63 -2.89 -11.00 24.97
CA LEU A 63 -2.36 -10.98 23.61
C LEU A 63 -3.49 -11.16 22.58
N TRP A 64 -4.43 -12.06 22.84
CA TRP A 64 -5.60 -12.28 21.97
C TRP A 64 -6.48 -11.04 21.88
N VAL A 65 -6.80 -10.42 23.04
CA VAL A 65 -7.55 -9.16 23.12
C VAL A 65 -6.82 -8.05 22.35
N LEU A 66 -5.50 -7.94 22.53
CA LEU A 66 -4.69 -6.93 21.82
C LEU A 66 -4.80 -7.11 20.31
N ILE A 67 -4.64 -8.33 19.80
CA ILE A 67 -4.75 -8.60 18.35
C ILE A 67 -6.16 -8.27 17.84
N VAL A 68 -7.21 -8.58 18.61
CA VAL A 68 -8.60 -8.23 18.25
C VAL A 68 -8.80 -6.71 18.21
N LEU A 69 -8.28 -5.97 19.19
CA LEU A 69 -8.37 -4.51 19.21
C LEU A 69 -7.63 -3.89 18.03
N VAL A 70 -6.39 -4.36 17.75
CA VAL A 70 -5.61 -3.90 16.59
C VAL A 70 -6.31 -4.25 15.27
N SER A 71 -6.89 -5.46 15.17
CA SER A 71 -7.66 -5.88 14.00
C SER A 71 -8.87 -4.96 13.75
N ASN A 72 -9.62 -4.63 14.78
CA ASN A 72 -10.78 -3.75 14.65
C ASN A 72 -10.35 -2.32 14.28
N SER A 73 -9.30 -1.79 14.92
CA SER A 73 -8.76 -0.48 14.57
C SER A 73 -8.30 -0.45 13.10
N LYS A 74 -7.56 -1.49 12.67
CA LYS A 74 -7.15 -1.63 11.26
C LYS A 74 -8.36 -1.72 10.32
N TYR A 75 -9.38 -2.50 10.68
CA TYR A 75 -10.57 -2.63 9.85
C TYR A 75 -11.33 -1.31 9.68
N HIS A 76 -11.44 -0.51 10.72
CA HIS A 76 -12.05 0.82 10.65
C HIS A 76 -11.28 1.76 9.71
N SER A 77 -9.95 1.70 9.72
CA SER A 77 -9.10 2.57 8.91
C SER A 77 -8.86 2.03 7.49
N LEU A 78 -8.67 0.72 7.32
CA LEU A 78 -8.18 0.10 6.09
C LEU A 78 -9.16 -0.91 5.48
N ARG A 79 -10.31 -1.13 6.10
CA ARG A 79 -11.32 -2.14 5.68
C ARG A 79 -10.74 -3.55 5.51
N GLU A 80 -9.68 -3.83 6.22
CA GLU A 80 -8.99 -5.11 6.20
C GLU A 80 -8.71 -5.57 7.64
N PRO A 81 -9.11 -6.79 8.05
CA PRO A 81 -8.78 -7.32 9.36
C PRO A 81 -7.28 -7.61 9.48
N PHE A 82 -6.83 -7.88 10.71
CA PHE A 82 -5.44 -8.21 11.00
C PHE A 82 -4.99 -9.49 10.27
N VAL A 83 -3.87 -9.41 9.57
CA VAL A 83 -3.27 -10.52 8.83
C VAL A 83 -1.84 -10.80 9.32
N CYS A 84 -1.30 -11.97 8.97
CA CYS A 84 0.04 -12.37 9.42
C CYS A 84 1.16 -11.38 9.02
N ALA A 85 1.00 -10.69 7.89
CA ALA A 85 1.96 -9.67 7.45
C ALA A 85 2.03 -8.46 8.39
N ASP A 86 0.96 -8.19 9.14
CA ASP A 86 0.90 -7.03 10.04
C ASP A 86 1.83 -7.14 11.26
N PHE A 87 2.24 -8.37 11.62
CA PHE A 87 3.25 -8.55 12.67
C PHE A 87 4.58 -7.84 12.37
N GLU A 88 4.86 -7.56 11.10
CA GLU A 88 6.07 -6.86 10.68
C GLU A 88 6.02 -5.38 11.00
N TYR A 89 4.82 -4.78 10.93
CA TYR A 89 4.62 -3.38 11.30
C TYR A 89 4.95 -3.09 12.76
N PHE A 90 4.89 -4.08 13.65
CA PHE A 90 5.40 -3.90 15.02
C PHE A 90 6.92 -3.64 15.03
N SER A 91 7.68 -4.28 14.16
CA SER A 91 9.11 -4.01 14.01
C SER A 91 9.38 -2.64 13.37
N ASP A 92 8.53 -2.24 12.43
CA ASP A 92 8.63 -0.93 11.77
C ASP A 92 8.21 0.20 12.72
N ALA A 93 7.25 -0.01 13.61
CA ALA A 93 6.91 0.94 14.67
C ALA A 93 8.08 1.24 15.60
N VAL A 94 8.95 0.24 15.86
CA VAL A 94 10.18 0.43 16.64
C VAL A 94 11.25 1.16 15.83
N LYS A 95 11.40 0.87 14.53
CA LYS A 95 12.40 1.48 13.65
C LYS A 95 12.03 2.90 13.23
N PHE A 96 10.74 3.14 12.99
CA PHE A 96 10.20 4.41 12.50
C PHE A 96 9.13 4.96 13.46
N PRO A 97 9.48 5.21 14.74
CA PRO A 97 8.50 5.57 15.78
C PRO A 97 7.70 6.84 15.44
N ARG A 98 8.27 7.75 14.66
CA ARG A 98 7.60 9.00 14.23
C ARG A 98 6.35 8.79 13.39
N LEU A 99 6.22 7.64 12.70
CA LEU A 99 5.00 7.31 11.94
C LEU A 99 3.89 6.71 12.81
N TYR A 100 4.23 6.12 13.95
CA TYR A 100 3.28 5.33 14.75
C TYR A 100 2.96 5.95 16.12
N LEU A 101 3.95 6.55 16.80
CA LEU A 101 3.78 7.14 18.13
C LEU A 101 2.79 8.32 18.20
N PRO A 102 2.68 9.21 17.19
CA PRO A 102 1.70 10.29 17.23
C PRO A 102 0.26 9.78 17.38
N PHE A 103 -0.07 8.61 16.82
CA PHE A 103 -1.40 8.00 16.98
C PHE A 103 -1.68 7.54 18.42
N PHE A 104 -0.65 7.28 19.23
CA PHE A 104 -0.80 6.69 20.55
C PHE A 104 -0.64 7.70 21.69
N GLY A 105 0.23 8.69 21.54
CA GLY A 105 0.60 9.69 22.56
C GLY A 105 1.62 9.13 23.58
N PHE A 106 2.68 9.88 23.83
CA PHE A 106 3.79 9.47 24.71
C PHE A 106 3.36 9.19 26.16
N GLY A 107 2.45 10.00 26.72
CA GLY A 107 1.96 9.82 28.09
C GLY A 107 1.22 8.49 28.27
N LYS A 108 0.34 8.15 27.35
CA LYS A 108 -0.39 6.87 27.37
C LYS A 108 0.54 5.68 27.22
N ALA A 109 1.55 5.77 26.35
CA ALA A 109 2.57 4.75 26.16
C ALA A 109 3.39 4.50 27.45
N ALA A 110 3.82 5.56 28.14
CA ALA A 110 4.56 5.45 29.39
C ALA A 110 3.71 4.80 30.50
N VAL A 111 2.46 5.21 30.66
CA VAL A 111 1.54 4.63 31.67
C VAL A 111 1.31 3.15 31.40
N LEU A 112 1.10 2.76 30.14
CA LEU A 112 0.93 1.35 29.77
C LEU A 112 2.20 0.54 29.99
N ALA A 113 3.38 1.07 29.68
CA ALA A 113 4.65 0.40 29.91
C ALA A 113 4.90 0.14 31.42
N VAL A 114 4.70 1.16 32.26
CA VAL A 114 4.84 1.02 33.71
C VAL A 114 3.80 0.06 34.28
N GLY A 115 2.53 0.20 33.87
CA GLY A 115 1.47 -0.71 34.28
C GLY A 115 1.74 -2.16 33.91
N PHE A 116 2.27 -2.39 32.71
CA PHE A 116 2.67 -3.71 32.25
C PHE A 116 3.83 -4.30 33.05
N LEU A 117 4.84 -3.50 33.38
CA LEU A 117 5.97 -3.95 34.22
C LEU A 117 5.50 -4.31 35.63
N VAL A 118 4.62 -3.51 36.24
CA VAL A 118 4.03 -3.81 37.55
C VAL A 118 3.20 -5.10 37.50
N TYR A 119 2.41 -5.27 36.43
CA TYR A 119 1.64 -6.50 36.21
C TYR A 119 2.55 -7.72 36.06
N LEU A 120 3.62 -7.63 35.27
CA LEU A 120 4.59 -8.72 35.11
C LEU A 120 5.24 -9.08 36.45
N TRP A 121 5.69 -8.08 37.19
CA TRP A 121 6.29 -8.28 38.52
C TRP A 121 5.33 -8.97 39.48
N ALA A 122 4.08 -8.50 39.55
CA ALA A 122 3.06 -9.07 40.44
C ALA A 122 2.74 -10.54 40.06
N GLY A 123 2.51 -10.81 38.80
CA GLY A 123 2.21 -12.17 38.32
C GLY A 123 3.35 -13.16 38.57
N LEU A 124 4.59 -12.72 38.38
CA LEU A 124 5.78 -13.54 38.63
C LEU A 124 6.08 -13.71 40.13
N ARG A 125 5.66 -12.76 40.97
CA ARG A 125 5.99 -12.78 42.40
C ARG A 125 4.94 -13.50 43.26
N PHE A 126 3.65 -13.36 42.95
CA PHE A 126 2.57 -13.78 43.86
C PHE A 126 1.93 -15.12 43.46
N GLU A 127 2.01 -15.55 42.19
CA GLU A 127 1.47 -16.85 41.81
C GLU A 127 2.45 -17.98 42.14
N VAL A 128 1.93 -19.04 42.78
CA VAL A 128 2.72 -20.23 43.11
C VAL A 128 3.05 -21.01 41.82
N SER A 129 4.31 -21.43 41.70
CA SER A 129 4.77 -22.19 40.56
C SER A 129 4.29 -23.64 40.61
N GLY A 130 3.81 -24.16 39.47
CA GLY A 130 3.46 -25.57 39.27
C GLY A 130 4.58 -26.37 38.59
N ALA A 131 4.33 -27.64 38.32
CA ALA A 131 5.29 -28.52 37.68
C ALA A 131 5.38 -28.24 36.16
N ARG A 132 6.54 -27.78 35.66
CA ARG A 132 6.74 -27.45 34.22
C ARG A 132 6.46 -28.62 33.27
N VAL A 133 6.62 -29.85 33.73
CA VAL A 133 6.37 -31.07 32.94
C VAL A 133 4.90 -31.14 32.47
N GLU A 134 3.96 -30.55 33.23
CA GLU A 134 2.55 -30.51 32.85
C GLU A 134 2.31 -29.70 31.56
N ALA A 135 3.25 -28.81 31.16
CA ALA A 135 3.18 -28.07 29.90
C ALA A 135 3.26 -28.97 28.66
N LEU A 136 3.86 -30.15 28.78
CA LEU A 136 4.01 -31.08 27.65
C LEU A 136 2.64 -31.51 27.08
N LEU A 137 1.66 -31.75 27.95
CA LEU A 137 0.34 -32.21 27.53
C LEU A 137 -0.37 -31.23 26.58
N PRO A 138 -0.57 -29.96 26.92
CA PRO A 138 -1.20 -29.01 26.00
C PRO A 138 -0.34 -28.77 24.74
N VAL A 139 0.98 -28.76 24.83
CA VAL A 139 1.83 -28.60 23.64
C VAL A 139 1.67 -29.76 22.66
N VAL A 140 1.72 -31.02 23.14
CA VAL A 140 1.57 -32.20 22.28
C VAL A 140 0.18 -32.28 21.65
N ILE A 141 -0.88 -32.05 22.44
CA ILE A 141 -2.26 -31.99 21.94
C ILE A 141 -2.36 -30.87 20.88
N GLY A 142 -1.87 -29.69 21.20
CA GLY A 142 -1.93 -28.53 20.31
C GLY A 142 -1.22 -28.76 18.99
N LEU A 143 0.00 -29.32 19.00
CA LEU A 143 0.73 -29.66 17.79
C LEU A 143 0.01 -30.71 16.93
N GLY A 144 -0.61 -31.71 17.58
CA GLY A 144 -1.45 -32.70 16.91
C GLY A 144 -2.64 -32.08 16.20
N LEU A 145 -3.38 -31.20 16.89
CA LEU A 145 -4.51 -30.46 16.32
C LEU A 145 -4.10 -29.54 15.18
N LEU A 146 -2.99 -28.81 15.33
CA LEU A 146 -2.46 -27.96 14.27
C LEU A 146 -2.10 -28.75 13.02
N ARG A 147 -1.49 -29.93 13.19
CA ARG A 147 -1.14 -30.81 12.08
C ARG A 147 -2.37 -31.35 11.36
N LEU A 148 -3.41 -31.75 12.10
CA LEU A 148 -4.65 -32.28 11.55
C LEU A 148 -5.45 -31.20 10.80
N GLY A 149 -5.65 -30.04 11.41
CA GLY A 149 -6.42 -28.93 10.81
C GLY A 149 -5.71 -28.24 9.65
N HIS A 150 -4.37 -28.24 9.63
CA HIS A 150 -3.60 -27.48 8.64
C HIS A 150 -3.91 -27.84 7.19
N ARG A 151 -4.08 -29.10 6.84
CA ARG A 151 -4.13 -29.56 5.45
C ARG A 151 -5.45 -29.25 4.74
N ARG A 152 -6.53 -29.08 5.47
CA ARG A 152 -7.90 -28.97 4.91
C ARG A 152 -8.39 -27.54 4.78
N VAL A 153 -7.76 -26.58 5.44
CA VAL A 153 -8.09 -25.16 5.32
C VAL A 153 -7.27 -24.50 4.22
N VAL A 154 -7.89 -24.18 3.09
CA VAL A 154 -7.24 -23.55 1.94
C VAL A 154 -7.54 -22.05 1.94
N PRO A 155 -6.54 -21.15 2.07
CA PRO A 155 -6.76 -19.71 2.12
C PRO A 155 -7.23 -19.15 0.78
N SER A 156 -8.21 -18.25 0.84
CA SER A 156 -8.64 -17.47 -0.32
C SER A 156 -7.77 -16.22 -0.52
N PHE A 157 -7.04 -15.82 0.53
CA PHE A 157 -6.30 -14.56 0.63
C PHE A 157 -7.17 -13.30 0.50
N ASP A 158 -8.47 -13.46 0.64
CA ASP A 158 -9.41 -12.41 1.00
C ASP A 158 -9.51 -12.42 2.54
N ALA A 159 -8.87 -11.44 3.18
CA ALA A 159 -8.72 -11.44 4.63
C ALA A 159 -10.07 -11.34 5.35
N GLU A 160 -11.02 -10.58 4.81
CA GLU A 160 -12.36 -10.44 5.38
C GLU A 160 -13.14 -11.76 5.29
N ARG A 161 -13.14 -12.40 4.12
CA ARG A 161 -13.81 -13.68 3.88
C ARG A 161 -13.21 -14.77 4.76
N ASP A 162 -11.88 -14.85 4.84
CA ASP A 162 -11.20 -15.89 5.59
C ASP A 162 -11.42 -15.73 7.11
N VAL A 163 -11.32 -14.50 7.64
CA VAL A 163 -11.62 -14.25 9.07
C VAL A 163 -13.09 -14.52 9.37
N ARG A 164 -14.02 -14.11 8.51
CA ARG A 164 -15.46 -14.36 8.69
C ARG A 164 -15.79 -15.85 8.69
N GLY A 165 -15.17 -16.63 7.81
CA GLY A 165 -15.41 -18.07 7.66
C GLY A 165 -14.66 -18.95 8.67
N TRP A 166 -13.45 -18.57 9.06
CA TRP A 166 -12.52 -19.43 9.82
C TRP A 166 -12.18 -18.91 11.22
N GLY A 167 -12.33 -17.60 11.43
CA GLY A 167 -11.83 -16.91 12.61
C GLY A 167 -10.37 -16.51 12.49
N LEU A 168 -9.93 -15.70 13.45
CA LEU A 168 -8.61 -15.07 13.44
C LEU A 168 -7.47 -16.09 13.51
N ALA A 169 -7.55 -17.04 14.45
CA ALA A 169 -6.51 -18.03 14.67
C ALA A 169 -6.18 -18.86 13.43
N ALA A 170 -7.23 -19.41 12.79
CA ALA A 170 -7.06 -20.24 11.61
C ALA A 170 -6.52 -19.43 10.42
N SER A 171 -7.00 -18.21 10.22
CA SER A 171 -6.52 -17.30 9.18
C SER A 171 -5.04 -16.98 9.37
N LEU A 172 -4.63 -16.56 10.57
CA LEU A 172 -3.23 -16.24 10.88
C LEU A 172 -2.31 -17.45 10.68
N TRP A 173 -2.72 -18.64 11.16
CA TRP A 173 -1.95 -19.86 10.98
C TRP A 173 -1.74 -20.23 9.51
N ARG A 174 -2.81 -20.16 8.71
CA ARG A 174 -2.75 -20.51 7.28
C ARG A 174 -1.91 -19.51 6.49
N TYR A 175 -2.06 -18.21 6.78
CA TYR A 175 -1.28 -17.15 6.13
C TYR A 175 0.21 -17.24 6.50
N PHE A 176 0.52 -17.56 7.76
CA PHE A 176 1.88 -17.78 8.21
C PHE A 176 2.61 -18.89 7.41
N TRP A 177 1.94 -20.01 7.19
CA TRP A 177 2.50 -21.11 6.42
C TRP A 177 2.51 -20.82 4.91
N ALA A 178 1.50 -20.16 4.37
CA ALA A 178 1.48 -19.74 2.98
C ALA A 178 2.63 -18.77 2.66
N ALA A 179 2.96 -17.87 3.58
CA ALA A 179 4.09 -16.94 3.41
C ALA A 179 5.48 -17.61 3.37
N ARG A 180 5.58 -18.86 3.81
CA ARG A 180 6.82 -19.69 3.78
C ARG A 180 6.88 -20.66 2.62
N ALA A 181 5.77 -20.82 1.90
CA ALA A 181 5.76 -21.67 0.72
C ALA A 181 6.65 -21.08 -0.39
N PRO A 182 7.30 -21.93 -1.19
CA PRO A 182 8.03 -21.46 -2.38
C PRO A 182 7.11 -20.64 -3.28
N VAL A 183 7.65 -19.52 -3.80
CA VAL A 183 6.92 -18.68 -4.74
C VAL A 183 7.26 -19.11 -6.17
N ASP A 184 6.25 -19.48 -6.92
CA ASP A 184 6.37 -19.67 -8.36
C ASP A 184 6.36 -18.31 -9.06
N GLN A 185 7.56 -17.80 -9.38
CA GLN A 185 7.70 -16.51 -10.07
C GLN A 185 7.21 -16.55 -11.52
N ALA A 186 7.37 -17.70 -12.21
CA ALA A 186 6.92 -17.84 -13.59
C ALA A 186 5.39 -17.75 -13.69
N GLY A 187 4.68 -18.32 -12.71
CA GLY A 187 3.22 -18.27 -12.63
C GLY A 187 2.64 -16.90 -12.30
N LEU A 188 3.46 -15.92 -11.86
CA LEU A 188 2.98 -14.55 -11.58
C LEU A 188 2.59 -13.79 -12.85
N GLY A 189 3.23 -14.08 -14.01
CA GLY A 189 2.82 -13.58 -15.32
C GLY A 189 2.89 -12.06 -15.47
N SER A 190 4.05 -11.46 -15.18
CA SER A 190 4.28 -10.03 -15.48
C SER A 190 4.26 -9.79 -17.00
N PRO A 191 3.56 -8.74 -17.48
CA PRO A 191 3.55 -8.38 -18.90
C PRO A 191 4.90 -7.85 -19.39
N PHE A 192 5.83 -7.56 -18.48
CA PHE A 192 7.17 -7.03 -18.78
C PHE A 192 8.25 -8.11 -18.89
N ALA A 193 7.91 -9.40 -18.72
CA ALA A 193 8.84 -10.50 -18.93
C ALA A 193 9.28 -10.53 -20.40
N CYS A 194 10.61 -10.59 -20.65
CA CYS A 194 11.14 -10.76 -22.00
C CYS A 194 10.75 -12.15 -22.55
N GLU A 195 10.53 -12.24 -23.87
CA GLU A 195 10.36 -13.52 -24.57
C GLU A 195 11.61 -14.37 -24.41
N GLY A 196 11.50 -15.42 -23.63
CA GLY A 196 12.60 -16.33 -23.24
C GLY A 196 12.32 -16.98 -21.90
N SER A 197 11.43 -16.43 -21.07
CA SER A 197 10.86 -17.09 -19.91
C SER A 197 9.46 -17.61 -20.27
N VAL A 198 9.32 -18.92 -20.22
CA VAL A 198 8.10 -19.68 -20.56
C VAL A 198 6.87 -19.06 -19.87
N GLY A 199 5.89 -18.56 -20.63
CA GLY A 199 4.55 -18.25 -20.12
C GLY A 199 3.94 -16.89 -20.42
N ALA A 200 4.52 -16.03 -21.27
CA ALA A 200 3.93 -14.74 -21.62
C ALA A 200 2.91 -14.88 -22.77
N THR A 201 1.64 -14.95 -22.44
CA THR A 201 0.56 -14.77 -23.43
C THR A 201 0.38 -13.27 -23.74
N GLY A 202 0.95 -12.89 -24.85
CA GLY A 202 0.74 -11.85 -25.82
C GLY A 202 -0.04 -10.57 -25.49
N ALA A 203 0.65 -9.45 -25.56
CA ALA A 203 0.18 -8.19 -26.19
C ALA A 203 1.37 -7.36 -26.69
N PHE A 204 2.61 -7.73 -26.35
CA PHE A 204 3.82 -6.97 -26.73
C PHE A 204 4.85 -7.79 -27.53
N ALA A 205 4.43 -8.93 -28.09
CA ALA A 205 5.26 -9.69 -29.01
C ALA A 205 5.31 -8.98 -30.39
N GLY A 206 6.49 -8.51 -30.79
CA GLY A 206 6.77 -8.37 -32.21
C GLY A 206 6.89 -6.98 -32.82
N LYS A 207 7.29 -5.91 -32.09
CA LYS A 207 7.89 -4.75 -32.75
C LYS A 207 9.30 -4.51 -32.22
N ALA A 208 10.28 -4.55 -33.13
CA ALA A 208 11.65 -4.11 -32.86
C ALA A 208 11.60 -2.73 -32.21
N ALA A 209 12.35 -2.56 -31.10
CA ALA A 209 12.47 -1.27 -30.44
C ALA A 209 12.95 -0.22 -31.46
N PRO A 210 12.35 0.98 -31.49
CA PRO A 210 12.92 2.08 -32.22
C PRO A 210 14.28 2.41 -31.60
N THR A 211 15.38 2.09 -32.28
CA THR A 211 16.72 2.49 -31.91
C THR A 211 16.94 3.86 -32.47
N GLY A 212 17.05 4.89 -31.62
CA GLY A 212 17.46 6.21 -32.07
C GLY A 212 16.80 7.39 -31.36
N ASN A 213 17.31 8.57 -31.60
CA ASN A 213 16.89 9.89 -31.14
C ASN A 213 15.38 10.18 -31.42
N GLY A 214 14.48 9.77 -30.55
CA GLY A 214 13.04 9.97 -30.78
C GLY A 214 12.14 9.31 -29.73
N LEU A 215 12.72 8.65 -28.72
CA LEU A 215 11.92 8.11 -27.61
C LEU A 215 11.46 9.23 -26.68
N ALA A 216 10.19 9.20 -26.32
CA ALA A 216 9.59 10.18 -25.40
C ALA A 216 10.13 10.01 -23.97
N ASP A 217 10.31 11.10 -23.24
CA ASP A 217 10.50 11.04 -21.79
C ASP A 217 9.21 10.60 -21.10
N LEU A 218 9.31 9.76 -20.08
CA LEU A 218 8.17 9.24 -19.34
C LEU A 218 8.26 9.65 -17.88
N VAL A 219 7.30 10.43 -17.43
CA VAL A 219 7.15 10.83 -16.04
C VAL A 219 5.90 10.15 -15.48
N SER A 220 6.07 9.37 -14.42
CA SER A 220 4.99 8.72 -13.70
C SER A 220 4.97 9.22 -12.27
N VAL A 221 3.83 9.71 -11.80
CA VAL A 221 3.63 10.20 -10.44
C VAL A 221 2.54 9.40 -9.75
N GLN A 222 2.92 8.65 -8.73
CA GLN A 222 2.03 8.05 -7.76
C GLN A 222 1.83 9.04 -6.62
N SER A 223 0.67 9.69 -6.59
CA SER A 223 0.34 10.72 -5.62
C SER A 223 -0.29 10.11 -4.38
N GLU A 224 0.31 10.38 -3.22
CA GLU A 224 -0.14 9.90 -1.92
C GLU A 224 -1.59 10.32 -1.65
N SER A 225 -2.45 9.34 -1.42
CA SER A 225 -3.86 9.51 -1.03
C SER A 225 -4.69 10.39 -1.97
N PHE A 226 -4.32 10.53 -3.26
CA PHE A 226 -5.02 11.39 -4.21
C PHE A 226 -6.25 10.72 -4.80
N PHE A 227 -7.39 11.40 -4.75
CA PHE A 227 -8.59 11.11 -5.53
C PHE A 227 -9.39 12.39 -5.74
N ASP A 228 -10.29 12.44 -6.71
CA ASP A 228 -11.19 13.58 -6.90
C ASP A 228 -12.23 13.63 -5.77
N VAL A 229 -11.92 14.43 -4.76
CA VAL A 229 -12.67 14.58 -3.52
C VAL A 229 -13.96 15.41 -3.69
N ARG A 230 -14.11 16.11 -4.81
CA ARG A 230 -15.28 16.95 -5.10
C ARG A 230 -16.57 16.13 -5.16
N GLY A 231 -16.45 14.86 -5.57
CA GLY A 231 -17.57 13.90 -5.52
C GLY A 231 -17.94 13.41 -4.12
N LEU A 232 -17.09 13.63 -3.12
CA LEU A 232 -17.36 13.21 -1.74
C LEU A 232 -18.31 14.16 -1.02
N TRP A 233 -18.11 15.47 -1.21
CA TRP A 233 -18.94 16.51 -0.59
C TRP A 233 -19.03 17.74 -1.47
N ALA A 234 -20.26 18.17 -1.75
CA ALA A 234 -20.57 19.29 -2.64
C ALA A 234 -20.12 20.68 -2.12
N GLY A 235 -19.53 20.77 -0.92
CA GLY A 235 -18.95 21.99 -0.38
C GLY A 235 -17.48 22.20 -0.75
N VAL A 236 -16.86 21.26 -1.47
CA VAL A 236 -15.49 21.42 -1.99
C VAL A 236 -15.51 22.22 -3.27
N ARG A 237 -14.69 23.27 -3.34
CA ARG A 237 -14.58 24.12 -4.53
C ARG A 237 -13.98 23.37 -5.71
N ALA A 238 -14.46 23.66 -6.92
CA ALA A 238 -13.96 23.05 -8.16
C ALA A 238 -12.48 23.41 -8.40
N GLU A 239 -12.09 24.64 -8.07
CA GLU A 239 -10.77 25.22 -8.32
C GLU A 239 -9.63 24.50 -7.58
N VAL A 240 -9.94 23.68 -6.57
CA VAL A 240 -8.94 22.89 -5.83
C VAL A 240 -8.17 21.93 -6.76
N LEU A 241 -8.78 21.52 -7.87
CA LEU A 241 -8.19 20.62 -8.87
C LEU A 241 -8.14 21.26 -10.27
N GLY A 242 -7.80 22.54 -10.33
CA GLY A 242 -7.79 23.31 -11.58
C GLY A 242 -6.78 22.80 -12.60
N GLU A 243 -5.54 22.51 -12.20
CA GLU A 243 -4.50 21.98 -13.10
C GLU A 243 -4.79 20.51 -13.48
N TYR A 244 -5.32 19.73 -12.54
CA TYR A 244 -5.79 18.37 -12.84
C TYR A 244 -6.87 18.39 -13.93
N ASP A 245 -7.85 19.30 -13.84
CA ASP A 245 -8.93 19.42 -14.83
C ASP A 245 -8.39 19.84 -16.21
N VAL A 246 -7.42 20.75 -16.26
CA VAL A 246 -6.75 21.13 -17.51
C VAL A 246 -6.08 19.93 -18.14
N LEU A 247 -5.25 19.19 -17.38
CA LEU A 247 -4.58 17.98 -17.86
C LEU A 247 -5.58 16.88 -18.24
N ALA A 248 -6.62 16.69 -17.43
CA ALA A 248 -7.66 15.68 -17.70
C ALA A 248 -8.45 15.99 -18.97
N SER A 249 -8.70 17.27 -19.28
CA SER A 249 -9.37 17.68 -20.55
C SER A 249 -8.51 17.39 -21.78
N GLN A 250 -7.19 17.37 -21.63
CA GLN A 250 -6.20 17.17 -22.68
C GLN A 250 -5.57 15.76 -22.64
N ALA A 251 -6.03 14.88 -21.76
CA ALA A 251 -5.45 13.57 -21.54
C ALA A 251 -5.67 12.62 -22.73
N LEU A 252 -4.70 11.76 -23.00
CA LEU A 252 -4.78 10.63 -23.93
C LEU A 252 -5.69 9.54 -23.38
N ALA A 253 -5.61 9.33 -22.04
CA ALA A 253 -6.46 8.43 -21.29
C ALA A 253 -6.66 8.97 -19.87
N ARG A 254 -7.84 8.77 -19.30
CA ARG A 254 -8.18 9.18 -17.94
C ARG A 254 -9.33 8.35 -17.38
N GLY A 255 -9.57 8.41 -16.08
CA GLY A 255 -10.73 7.77 -15.47
C GLY A 255 -10.48 7.32 -14.05
N LYS A 256 -11.39 6.46 -13.55
CA LYS A 256 -11.21 5.84 -12.23
C LYS A 256 -10.18 4.73 -12.30
N LEU A 257 -9.36 4.65 -11.25
CA LEU A 257 -8.31 3.67 -11.07
C LEU A 257 -8.68 2.70 -9.95
N GLN A 258 -8.84 1.43 -10.29
CA GLN A 258 -9.00 0.37 -9.30
C GLN A 258 -7.62 0.08 -8.67
N VAL A 259 -7.45 0.49 -7.42
CA VAL A 259 -6.20 0.36 -6.68
C VAL A 259 -6.14 -0.90 -5.83
N ALA A 260 -4.93 -1.29 -5.42
CA ALA A 260 -4.69 -2.54 -4.70
C ALA A 260 -4.95 -2.45 -3.19
N ALA A 261 -5.24 -1.26 -2.66
CA ALA A 261 -5.39 -1.02 -1.23
C ALA A 261 -6.41 0.09 -0.94
N TRP A 262 -6.96 0.09 0.26
CA TRP A 262 -7.79 1.15 0.82
C TRP A 262 -7.00 1.88 1.92
N GLY A 263 -7.00 3.19 1.91
CA GLY A 263 -6.57 4.05 3.02
C GLY A 263 -5.07 4.07 3.35
N ALA A 264 -4.32 3.06 2.97
CA ALA A 264 -2.88 2.95 3.17
C ALA A 264 -2.29 1.78 2.37
N ASN A 265 -1.04 1.40 2.68
CA ASN A 265 -0.30 0.33 2.01
C ASN A 265 0.08 0.67 0.56
N THR A 266 0.59 1.88 0.37
CA THR A 266 1.14 2.45 -0.88
C THR A 266 1.89 1.43 -1.74
N VAL A 267 2.70 0.56 -1.10
CA VAL A 267 3.51 -0.46 -1.79
C VAL A 267 2.69 -1.53 -2.53
N ARG A 268 1.41 -1.72 -2.21
CA ARG A 268 0.55 -2.66 -2.95
C ARG A 268 0.19 -2.10 -4.32
N THR A 269 -0.19 -0.83 -4.37
CA THR A 269 -0.48 -0.09 -5.61
C THR A 269 0.80 0.14 -6.41
N GLU A 270 1.89 0.56 -5.75
CA GLU A 270 3.22 0.73 -6.34
C GLU A 270 3.74 -0.56 -7.00
N PHE A 271 3.64 -1.71 -6.30
CA PHE A 271 4.04 -3.00 -6.85
C PHE A 271 3.19 -3.41 -8.07
N ALA A 272 1.86 -3.28 -7.97
CA ALA A 272 0.97 -3.62 -9.06
C ALA A 272 1.20 -2.76 -10.30
N TYR A 273 1.44 -1.44 -10.12
CA TYR A 273 1.83 -0.54 -11.20
C TYR A 273 3.18 -0.93 -11.82
N LEU A 274 4.21 -1.11 -11.01
CA LEU A 274 5.56 -1.36 -11.50
C LEU A 274 5.70 -2.71 -12.20
N THR A 275 5.05 -3.75 -11.69
CA THR A 275 5.22 -5.12 -12.22
C THR A 275 4.13 -5.57 -13.18
N GLY A 276 3.00 -4.85 -13.24
CA GLY A 276 1.84 -5.26 -14.02
C GLY A 276 1.14 -6.52 -13.50
N ILE A 277 1.47 -6.98 -12.28
CA ILE A 277 0.93 -8.21 -11.70
C ILE A 277 -0.30 -7.89 -10.86
N PRO A 278 -1.48 -8.49 -11.13
CA PRO A 278 -2.67 -8.28 -10.33
C PRO A 278 -2.54 -8.92 -8.95
N SER A 279 -3.10 -8.25 -7.92
CA SER A 279 -3.01 -8.67 -6.51
C SER A 279 -3.50 -10.09 -6.26
N GLU A 280 -4.49 -10.56 -7.04
CA GLU A 280 -5.08 -11.91 -6.92
C GLU A 280 -4.07 -13.03 -7.19
N ARG A 281 -3.04 -12.76 -8.01
CA ARG A 281 -1.97 -13.73 -8.31
C ARG A 281 -0.89 -13.81 -7.24
N LEU A 282 -0.85 -12.88 -6.32
CA LEU A 282 0.21 -12.79 -5.30
C LEU A 282 -0.02 -13.71 -4.10
N GLY A 283 -1.20 -14.32 -3.97
CA GLY A 283 -1.56 -15.11 -2.80
C GLY A 283 -1.38 -14.29 -1.51
N VAL A 284 -0.74 -14.87 -0.51
CA VAL A 284 -0.47 -14.18 0.77
C VAL A 284 0.47 -12.99 0.63
N HIS A 285 1.30 -12.95 -0.41
CA HIS A 285 2.26 -11.83 -0.63
C HIS A 285 1.58 -10.55 -1.09
N ARG A 286 0.27 -10.57 -1.42
CA ARG A 286 -0.51 -9.36 -1.74
C ARG A 286 -0.55 -8.35 -0.59
N PHE A 287 -0.40 -8.82 0.65
CA PHE A 287 -0.45 -7.95 1.83
C PHE A 287 0.84 -7.13 2.04
N ASN A 288 1.99 -7.65 1.60
CA ASN A 288 3.26 -6.91 1.54
C ASN A 288 4.16 -7.51 0.43
N PRO A 289 3.97 -7.09 -0.83
CA PRO A 289 4.71 -7.65 -1.95
C PRO A 289 6.20 -7.28 -1.95
N TYR A 290 6.59 -6.20 -1.28
CA TYR A 290 7.97 -5.73 -1.21
C TYR A 290 8.86 -6.61 -0.33
N ARG A 291 8.27 -7.34 0.60
CA ARG A 291 9.02 -8.18 1.52
C ARG A 291 9.77 -9.33 0.84
N VAL A 292 9.10 -10.03 -0.05
CA VAL A 292 9.63 -11.25 -0.68
C VAL A 292 9.72 -11.11 -2.20
N LEU A 293 8.62 -10.72 -2.85
CA LEU A 293 8.52 -10.78 -4.31
C LEU A 293 9.41 -9.75 -4.99
N ALA A 294 9.30 -8.50 -4.63
CA ALA A 294 10.03 -7.42 -5.28
C ALA A 294 11.56 -7.53 -5.12
N ARG A 295 12.03 -8.08 -4.00
CA ARG A 295 13.47 -8.29 -3.75
C ARG A 295 14.11 -9.36 -4.64
N ARG A 296 13.31 -10.15 -5.34
CA ARG A 296 13.78 -11.24 -6.22
C ARG A 296 14.02 -10.81 -7.66
N GLY A 297 13.87 -9.51 -7.97
CA GLY A 297 14.16 -9.01 -9.32
C GLY A 297 13.09 -9.41 -10.34
N LEU A 298 11.82 -9.17 -10.04
CA LEU A 298 10.73 -9.41 -10.99
C LEU A 298 10.79 -8.44 -12.17
N PRO A 299 10.35 -8.88 -13.37
CA PRO A 299 10.18 -8.00 -14.51
C PRO A 299 9.23 -6.83 -14.15
N SER A 300 9.63 -5.62 -14.53
CA SER A 300 8.90 -4.38 -14.25
C SER A 300 8.93 -3.44 -15.43
N ILE A 301 8.12 -2.38 -15.39
CA ILE A 301 8.20 -1.30 -16.37
C ILE A 301 9.61 -0.66 -16.39
N ALA A 302 10.27 -0.51 -15.24
CA ALA A 302 11.62 0.05 -15.16
C ALA A 302 12.65 -0.86 -15.85
N SER A 303 12.65 -2.17 -15.56
CA SER A 303 13.55 -3.12 -16.22
C SER A 303 13.29 -3.20 -17.73
N ARG A 304 12.03 -3.10 -18.16
CA ARG A 304 11.66 -3.07 -19.58
C ARG A 304 12.16 -1.81 -20.28
N LEU A 305 11.96 -0.63 -19.69
CA LEU A 305 12.42 0.64 -20.25
C LEU A 305 13.93 0.74 -20.25
N LYS A 306 14.60 0.25 -19.22
CA LYS A 306 16.06 0.15 -19.19
C LYS A 306 16.60 -0.68 -20.37
N ALA A 307 15.96 -1.81 -20.68
CA ALA A 307 16.32 -2.63 -21.85
C ALA A 307 16.08 -1.91 -23.18
N LEU A 308 15.23 -0.88 -23.22
CA LEU A 308 15.00 0.01 -24.37
C LEU A 308 15.94 1.23 -24.41
N GLY A 309 16.90 1.33 -23.49
CA GLY A 309 17.90 2.41 -23.45
C GLY A 309 17.52 3.62 -22.60
N TYR A 310 16.44 3.56 -21.82
CA TYR A 310 16.10 4.60 -20.86
C TYR A 310 17.02 4.59 -19.65
N ARG A 311 17.36 5.76 -19.14
CA ARG A 311 17.78 5.91 -17.74
C ARG A 311 16.55 5.92 -16.86
N THR A 312 16.55 5.08 -15.82
CA THR A 312 15.38 4.87 -14.96
C THR A 312 15.64 5.38 -13.56
N VAL A 313 14.84 6.33 -13.10
CA VAL A 313 14.98 7.01 -11.80
C VAL A 313 13.69 6.87 -11.00
N CYS A 314 13.81 6.45 -9.74
CA CYS A 314 12.69 6.52 -8.79
C CYS A 314 12.95 7.61 -7.76
N ILE A 315 11.92 8.41 -7.44
CA ILE A 315 11.95 9.46 -6.42
C ILE A 315 10.95 9.13 -5.33
N HIS A 316 11.38 9.12 -4.07
CA HIS A 316 10.49 9.03 -2.92
C HIS A 316 11.04 9.88 -1.77
N PRO A 317 10.43 11.02 -1.42
CA PRO A 317 10.96 11.99 -0.47
C PRO A 317 10.80 11.54 1.00
N TYR A 318 11.10 10.28 1.28
CA TYR A 318 11.10 9.67 2.61
C TYR A 318 12.30 8.74 2.79
N ASP A 319 12.48 8.17 4.00
CA ASP A 319 13.60 7.27 4.29
C ASP A 319 13.60 6.05 3.38
N GLY A 320 14.69 5.83 2.66
CA GLY A 320 14.82 4.73 1.70
C GLY A 320 14.79 3.33 2.32
N GLY A 321 14.99 3.21 3.63
CA GLY A 321 14.84 1.97 4.40
C GLY A 321 13.38 1.60 4.64
N PHE A 322 12.47 2.56 4.55
CA PHE A 322 11.04 2.30 4.73
C PHE A 322 10.51 1.40 3.61
N TYR A 323 9.85 0.32 3.98
CA TYR A 323 9.52 -0.82 3.10
C TYR A 323 10.73 -1.47 2.39
N GLY A 324 11.95 -1.04 2.70
CA GLY A 324 13.18 -1.52 2.06
C GLY A 324 13.32 -1.09 0.60
N ARG A 325 12.76 0.06 0.20
CA ARG A 325 12.78 0.60 -1.17
C ARG A 325 14.20 0.72 -1.72
N ASN A 326 15.18 1.08 -0.89
CA ASN A 326 16.59 1.14 -1.26
C ASN A 326 17.17 -0.19 -1.78
N LYS A 327 16.52 -1.32 -1.52
CA LYS A 327 16.89 -2.67 -2.03
C LYS A 327 15.92 -3.15 -3.10
N VAL A 328 14.65 -2.81 -2.96
CA VAL A 328 13.57 -3.27 -3.83
C VAL A 328 13.62 -2.58 -5.19
N LEU A 329 13.76 -1.25 -5.22
CA LEU A 329 13.71 -0.49 -6.47
C LEU A 329 14.86 -0.82 -7.43
N PRO A 330 16.13 -0.93 -6.98
CA PRO A 330 17.21 -1.44 -7.84
C PRO A 330 16.94 -2.86 -8.34
N ALA A 331 16.36 -3.75 -7.51
CA ALA A 331 16.01 -5.10 -7.92
C ALA A 331 14.89 -5.14 -8.98
N LEU A 332 14.02 -4.15 -9.01
CA LEU A 332 13.00 -3.94 -10.04
C LEU A 332 13.53 -3.23 -11.30
N GLY A 333 14.83 -2.88 -11.35
CA GLY A 333 15.50 -2.37 -12.55
C GLY A 333 15.71 -0.86 -12.59
N PHE A 334 15.43 -0.11 -11.53
CA PHE A 334 15.79 1.30 -11.47
C PHE A 334 17.32 1.48 -11.37
N ASP A 335 17.86 2.39 -12.17
CA ASP A 335 19.27 2.77 -12.13
C ASP A 335 19.59 3.62 -10.91
N GLU A 336 18.64 4.46 -10.49
CA GLU A 336 18.82 5.41 -9.41
C GLU A 336 17.56 5.46 -8.51
N PHE A 337 17.80 5.59 -7.21
CA PHE A 337 16.75 5.84 -6.23
C PHE A 337 17.10 7.09 -5.40
N ILE A 338 16.29 8.12 -5.53
CA ILE A 338 16.41 9.41 -4.86
C ILE A 338 15.47 9.43 -3.65
N ASP A 339 16.02 9.44 -2.45
CA ASP A 339 15.27 9.48 -1.19
C ASP A 339 15.29 10.88 -0.54
N VAL A 340 14.77 10.99 0.69
CA VAL A 340 14.66 12.24 1.44
C VAL A 340 15.97 13.00 1.60
N ARG A 341 17.14 12.33 1.52
CA ARG A 341 18.46 12.96 1.67
C ARG A 341 18.80 13.91 0.52
N ALA A 342 18.11 13.79 -0.60
CA ALA A 342 18.26 14.68 -1.75
C ALA A 342 17.40 15.96 -1.67
N PHE A 343 16.68 16.16 -0.56
CA PHE A 343 15.79 17.29 -0.35
C PHE A 343 16.21 18.12 0.86
N ASN A 344 15.97 19.44 0.79
CA ASN A 344 16.22 20.33 1.91
C ASN A 344 15.06 20.26 2.90
N PRO A 345 15.31 20.25 4.24
CA PRO A 345 14.25 20.32 5.24
C PRO A 345 13.29 21.51 5.11
N SER A 346 13.72 22.63 4.50
CA SER A 346 12.88 23.80 4.21
C SER A 346 11.82 23.53 3.11
N GLN A 347 11.95 22.43 2.37
CA GLN A 347 11.00 22.03 1.32
C GLN A 347 9.81 21.23 1.89
N LYS A 348 9.70 21.10 3.20
CA LYS A 348 8.54 20.47 3.82
C LYS A 348 7.28 21.32 3.69
N ALA A 349 6.16 20.61 3.46
CA ALA A 349 4.81 21.15 3.58
C ALA A 349 4.09 20.28 4.64
N GLY A 350 3.98 20.77 5.85
CA GLY A 350 3.60 19.96 7.01
C GLY A 350 4.74 19.05 7.50
N PRO A 351 4.47 17.79 7.88
CA PRO A 351 5.50 16.90 8.42
C PRO A 351 6.44 16.34 7.35
N PHE A 352 6.05 16.32 6.08
CA PHE A 352 6.77 15.68 4.98
C PHE A 352 7.28 16.67 3.94
N ILE A 353 8.15 16.22 3.04
CA ILE A 353 8.59 17.02 1.86
C ILE A 353 7.38 17.25 0.96
N GLY A 354 7.20 18.50 0.52
CA GLY A 354 6.08 18.92 -0.28
C GLY A 354 6.12 18.42 -1.73
N ASP A 355 4.97 18.23 -2.32
CA ASP A 355 4.79 17.73 -3.69
C ASP A 355 5.42 18.68 -4.73
N CYS A 356 5.37 19.99 -4.50
CA CYS A 356 6.07 20.96 -5.35
C CYS A 356 7.61 20.77 -5.38
N ALA A 357 8.19 20.30 -4.26
CA ALA A 357 9.62 19.99 -4.24
C ALA A 357 9.94 18.73 -5.06
N VAL A 358 9.01 17.77 -5.11
CA VAL A 358 9.13 16.60 -6.00
C VAL A 358 9.07 17.04 -7.47
N ALA A 359 8.14 17.93 -7.85
CA ALA A 359 8.10 18.50 -9.20
C ALA A 359 9.39 19.22 -9.56
N GLN A 360 9.96 20.00 -8.64
CA GLN A 360 11.26 20.65 -8.83
C GLN A 360 12.37 19.62 -9.09
N LYS A 361 12.40 18.51 -8.35
CA LYS A 361 13.39 17.46 -8.53
C LYS A 361 13.23 16.74 -9.89
N ILE A 362 11.99 16.51 -10.33
CA ILE A 362 11.70 15.98 -11.67
C ILE A 362 12.20 16.94 -12.74
N ARG A 363 11.95 18.26 -12.60
CA ARG A 363 12.44 19.28 -13.52
C ARG A 363 13.96 19.29 -13.62
N GLU A 364 14.68 19.25 -12.50
CA GLU A 364 16.14 19.18 -12.45
C GLU A 364 16.70 17.99 -13.26
N LEU A 365 16.04 16.84 -13.20
CA LEU A 365 16.44 15.65 -13.96
C LEU A 365 16.17 15.79 -15.46
N LEU A 366 15.02 16.37 -15.83
CA LEU A 366 14.62 16.57 -17.22
C LEU A 366 15.49 17.63 -17.92
N GLU A 367 15.90 18.69 -17.21
CA GLU A 367 16.71 19.81 -17.70
C GLU A 367 18.21 19.59 -17.50
N ALA A 368 18.64 18.42 -17.00
CA ALA A 368 20.07 18.15 -16.76
C ALA A 368 20.91 18.31 -18.03
N PRO A 369 21.99 19.12 -18.00
CA PRO A 369 22.80 19.37 -19.17
C PRO A 369 23.52 18.11 -19.66
N GLY A 370 23.65 17.97 -20.99
CA GLY A 370 24.34 16.83 -21.60
C GLY A 370 23.60 15.50 -21.57
N ARG A 371 22.32 15.50 -21.26
CA ARG A 371 21.48 14.30 -21.28
C ARG A 371 21.36 13.76 -22.72
N THR A 372 21.73 12.50 -22.90
CA THR A 372 21.66 11.80 -24.20
C THR A 372 20.63 10.67 -24.25
N GLN A 373 20.17 10.21 -23.09
CA GLN A 373 19.21 9.10 -22.98
C GLN A 373 17.81 9.63 -22.61
N PRO A 374 16.74 8.99 -23.11
CA PRO A 374 15.40 9.25 -22.62
C PRO A 374 15.29 8.86 -21.14
N LEU A 375 14.43 9.56 -20.39
CA LEU A 375 14.22 9.32 -18.98
C LEU A 375 12.90 8.60 -18.73
N PHE A 376 12.95 7.64 -17.82
CA PHE A 376 11.76 7.19 -17.08
C PHE A 376 11.91 7.60 -15.63
N ILE A 377 11.06 8.52 -15.19
CA ILE A 377 11.00 8.95 -13.79
C ILE A 377 9.72 8.42 -13.17
N HIS A 378 9.84 7.68 -12.08
CA HIS A 378 8.70 7.27 -11.24
C HIS A 378 8.82 7.97 -9.90
N ALA A 379 7.91 8.91 -9.61
CA ALA A 379 7.86 9.62 -8.34
C ALA A 379 6.70 9.08 -7.49
N VAL A 380 6.99 8.78 -6.21
CA VAL A 380 6.00 8.44 -5.19
C VAL A 380 6.00 9.55 -4.17
N THR A 381 4.92 10.34 -4.08
CA THR A 381 4.88 11.49 -3.19
C THR A 381 4.62 11.08 -1.73
N MET A 382 4.70 12.02 -0.79
CA MET A 382 4.56 11.73 0.64
C MET A 382 3.80 12.83 1.39
N GLU A 383 3.54 13.99 0.78
CA GLU A 383 3.01 15.17 1.47
C GLU A 383 1.67 14.89 2.15
N ASN A 384 0.77 14.20 1.45
CA ASN A 384 -0.59 13.94 1.93
C ASN A 384 -0.71 12.69 2.83
N HIS A 385 0.42 12.19 3.35
CA HIS A 385 0.44 11.03 4.25
C HIS A 385 -0.05 11.42 5.65
N GLY A 386 -1.04 10.67 6.19
CA GLY A 386 -1.56 10.90 7.53
C GLY A 386 -0.50 10.77 8.65
N PRO A 387 -0.86 11.15 9.89
CA PRO A 387 -2.22 11.41 10.40
C PRO A 387 -2.66 12.88 10.25
N LEU A 388 -3.63 13.13 9.40
CA LEU A 388 -4.12 14.48 9.07
C LEU A 388 -4.78 15.21 10.28
N HIS A 389 -5.40 14.47 11.20
CA HIS A 389 -6.02 15.03 12.41
C HIS A 389 -5.02 15.72 13.38
N LEU A 390 -3.71 15.56 13.17
CA LEU A 390 -2.68 16.26 13.93
C LEU A 390 -2.25 17.58 13.28
N GLU A 391 -2.77 17.88 12.09
CA GLU A 391 -2.49 19.12 11.39
C GLU A 391 -3.63 20.10 11.62
N SER A 392 -3.29 21.39 11.71
CA SER A 392 -4.24 22.47 11.83
C SER A 392 -4.20 23.36 10.58
N VAL A 393 -5.36 23.86 10.21
CA VAL A 393 -5.54 24.85 9.14
C VAL A 393 -6.19 26.08 9.74
N ALA A 394 -5.70 27.25 9.40
CA ALA A 394 -6.28 28.49 9.92
C ALA A 394 -7.64 28.77 9.26
N GLU A 395 -8.60 29.32 10.02
CA GLU A 395 -9.96 29.59 9.53
C GLU A 395 -9.98 30.46 8.28
N HIS A 396 -9.05 31.40 8.15
CA HIS A 396 -8.98 32.30 7.00
C HIS A 396 -8.53 31.60 5.71
N GLU A 397 -7.97 30.39 5.78
CA GLU A 397 -7.56 29.58 4.62
C GLU A 397 -8.74 28.76 4.06
N LEU A 398 -9.73 28.41 4.89
CA LEU A 398 -10.85 27.54 4.51
C LEU A 398 -11.61 28.00 3.26
N PRO A 399 -11.87 29.32 3.05
CA PRO A 399 -12.57 29.79 1.85
C PRO A 399 -11.82 29.51 0.53
N ALA A 400 -10.53 29.17 0.59
CA ALA A 400 -9.79 28.76 -0.61
C ALA A 400 -10.25 27.38 -1.14
N TRP A 401 -10.76 26.52 -0.25
CA TRP A 401 -11.11 25.13 -0.59
C TRP A 401 -12.60 24.81 -0.45
N PHE A 402 -13.35 25.63 0.34
CA PHE A 402 -14.75 25.37 0.63
C PHE A 402 -15.64 26.56 0.27
N ASP A 403 -16.79 26.28 -0.31
CA ASP A 403 -17.83 27.27 -0.61
C ASP A 403 -18.85 27.45 0.54
N ARG A 404 -18.77 26.57 1.55
CA ARG A 404 -19.63 26.60 2.74
C ARG A 404 -18.88 26.08 3.99
N PRO A 405 -19.34 26.41 5.21
CA PRO A 405 -18.70 25.96 6.45
C PRO A 405 -18.64 24.44 6.57
N LEU A 406 -17.54 23.94 7.13
CA LEU A 406 -17.39 22.51 7.46
C LEU A 406 -18.41 22.09 8.52
N GLN A 407 -19.00 20.91 8.34
CA GLN A 407 -19.88 20.29 9.33
C GLN A 407 -19.04 19.66 10.47
N PRO A 408 -19.64 19.44 11.66
CA PRO A 408 -18.98 18.69 12.72
C PRO A 408 -18.48 17.33 12.22
N GLY A 409 -17.25 16.94 12.58
CA GLY A 409 -16.60 15.72 12.13
C GLY A 409 -15.88 15.83 10.77
N MET A 410 -15.91 16.98 10.11
CA MET A 410 -15.25 17.17 8.80
C MET A 410 -13.91 17.92 8.88
N GLN A 411 -13.38 18.16 10.06
CA GLN A 411 -12.20 19.00 10.27
C GLN A 411 -10.96 18.48 9.54
N ASP A 412 -10.79 17.16 9.46
CA ASP A 412 -9.66 16.53 8.77
C ASP A 412 -9.67 16.73 7.25
N LEU A 413 -10.82 17.17 6.69
CA LEU A 413 -10.91 17.48 5.27
C LEU A 413 -10.11 18.73 4.91
N ALA A 414 -9.94 19.69 5.84
CA ALA A 414 -9.19 20.91 5.58
C ALA A 414 -7.68 20.67 5.35
N PRO A 415 -6.93 20.00 6.24
CA PRO A 415 -5.54 19.67 5.96
C PRO A 415 -5.41 18.75 4.72
N TYR A 416 -6.37 17.83 4.50
CA TYR A 416 -6.39 17.02 3.30
C TYR A 416 -6.44 17.87 2.03
N LEU A 417 -7.38 18.85 1.94
CA LEU A 417 -7.51 19.71 0.76
C LEU A 417 -6.33 20.65 0.58
N ARG A 418 -5.67 21.09 1.65
CA ARG A 418 -4.41 21.83 1.55
C ARG A 418 -3.35 21.04 0.78
N HIS A 419 -3.19 19.77 1.10
CA HIS A 419 -2.22 18.88 0.44
C HIS A 419 -2.66 18.51 -0.98
N ILE A 420 -3.95 18.28 -1.22
CA ILE A 420 -4.50 18.09 -2.57
C ILE A 420 -4.26 19.30 -3.45
N GLY A 421 -4.44 20.52 -2.93
CA GLY A 421 -4.10 21.76 -3.64
C GLY A 421 -2.61 21.89 -3.96
N ASN A 422 -1.72 21.33 -3.13
CA ASN A 422 -0.28 21.26 -3.43
C ASN A 422 0.02 20.20 -4.50
N ALA A 423 -0.68 19.05 -4.49
CA ALA A 423 -0.59 18.05 -5.55
C ALA A 423 -1.09 18.61 -6.90
N ASP A 424 -2.16 19.40 -6.90
CA ASP A 424 -2.65 20.10 -8.09
C ASP A 424 -1.63 21.13 -8.61
N ARG A 425 -1.03 21.92 -7.71
CA ARG A 425 0.07 22.84 -8.05
C ARG A 425 1.29 22.11 -8.62
N MET A 426 1.65 20.96 -8.07
CA MET A 426 2.69 20.09 -8.63
C MET A 426 2.36 19.70 -10.08
N LEU A 427 1.10 19.36 -10.37
CA LEU A 427 0.66 19.04 -11.74
C LEU A 427 0.86 20.24 -12.70
N GLY A 428 0.54 21.45 -12.27
CA GLY A 428 0.80 22.69 -13.05
C GLY A 428 2.29 22.85 -13.36
N MET A 429 3.16 22.69 -12.35
CA MET A 429 4.62 22.78 -12.54
C MET A 429 5.14 21.69 -13.49
N LEU A 430 4.64 20.46 -13.38
CA LEU A 430 5.02 19.37 -14.29
C LEU A 430 4.54 19.65 -15.72
N ARG A 431 3.30 20.11 -15.89
CA ARG A 431 2.78 20.49 -17.21
C ARG A 431 3.63 21.56 -17.88
N GLU A 432 3.99 22.64 -17.19
CA GLU A 432 4.88 23.69 -17.69
C GLU A 432 6.24 23.15 -18.06
N THR A 433 6.84 22.35 -17.17
CA THR A 433 8.15 21.72 -17.41
C THR A 433 8.12 20.83 -18.64
N LEU A 434 7.10 20.01 -18.81
CA LEU A 434 7.01 19.07 -19.94
C LEU A 434 6.68 19.80 -21.26
N LEU A 435 5.89 20.87 -21.24
CA LEU A 435 5.64 21.72 -22.41
C LEU A 435 6.90 22.40 -22.91
N SER A 436 7.85 22.74 -22.03
CA SER A 436 9.12 23.37 -22.41
C SER A 436 10.15 22.37 -22.99
N GLN A 437 9.92 21.04 -22.85
CA GLN A 437 10.88 20.06 -23.35
C GLN A 437 10.94 20.03 -24.89
N PRO A 438 12.14 19.91 -25.47
CA PRO A 438 12.33 19.84 -26.92
C PRO A 438 11.79 18.54 -27.52
N ASN A 439 11.71 17.47 -26.73
CA ASN A 439 11.23 16.16 -27.16
C ASN A 439 9.80 15.90 -26.65
N GLU A 440 9.17 14.86 -27.21
CA GLU A 440 7.91 14.36 -26.66
C GLU A 440 8.11 13.86 -25.24
N ALA A 441 7.13 14.15 -24.38
CA ALA A 441 7.09 13.66 -23.01
C ALA A 441 5.67 13.25 -22.64
N LEU A 442 5.54 12.17 -21.89
CA LEU A 442 4.27 11.71 -21.34
C LEU A 442 4.28 11.80 -19.81
N LEU A 443 3.15 12.28 -19.28
CA LEU A 443 2.86 12.28 -17.85
C LEU A 443 1.79 11.24 -17.54
N CYS A 444 2.08 10.29 -16.64
CA CYS A 444 1.11 9.40 -16.02
C CYS A 444 0.96 9.80 -14.57
N PHE A 445 -0.18 10.33 -14.19
CA PHE A 445 -0.49 10.73 -12.81
C PHE A 445 -1.62 9.86 -12.27
N PHE A 446 -1.49 9.38 -11.02
CA PHE A 446 -2.50 8.56 -10.38
C PHE A 446 -2.40 8.57 -8.86
N GLY A 447 -3.54 8.41 -8.18
CA GLY A 447 -3.58 8.21 -6.73
C GLY A 447 -3.37 6.75 -6.34
N ASP A 448 -2.72 6.51 -5.22
CA ASP A 448 -2.40 5.16 -4.76
C ASP A 448 -3.51 4.51 -3.92
N HIS A 449 -4.26 5.28 -3.17
CA HIS A 449 -5.44 4.89 -2.39
C HIS A 449 -6.22 6.15 -1.95
N VAL A 450 -7.44 5.95 -1.44
CA VAL A 450 -8.19 7.03 -0.79
C VAL A 450 -7.64 7.31 0.62
N PRO A 451 -7.76 8.53 1.17
CA PRO A 451 -7.26 8.86 2.50
C PRO A 451 -8.02 8.15 3.63
N ILE A 452 -7.42 8.10 4.82
CA ILE A 452 -8.07 7.66 6.07
C ILE A 452 -8.72 8.88 6.72
N LEU A 453 -10.02 9.06 6.50
CA LEU A 453 -10.82 10.17 7.03
C LEU A 453 -12.11 9.62 7.71
N PRO A 454 -11.99 8.86 8.81
CA PRO A 454 -13.13 8.10 9.36
C PRO A 454 -14.29 8.99 9.79
N GLU A 455 -14.04 10.15 10.41
CA GLU A 455 -15.09 11.08 10.84
C GLU A 455 -15.78 11.76 9.66
N VAL A 456 -15.01 12.15 8.64
CA VAL A 456 -15.57 12.68 7.40
C VAL A 456 -16.47 11.65 6.73
N TYR A 457 -16.00 10.39 6.65
CA TYR A 457 -16.77 9.32 6.03
C TYR A 457 -18.04 8.93 6.83
N GLN A 458 -18.06 9.17 8.13
CA GLN A 458 -19.28 9.06 8.93
C GLN A 458 -20.29 10.16 8.60
N ALA A 459 -19.81 11.37 8.33
CA ALA A 459 -20.67 12.52 8.04
C ALA A 459 -21.26 12.50 6.63
N VAL A 460 -20.47 12.12 5.61
CA VAL A 460 -20.87 12.27 4.19
C VAL A 460 -20.88 10.96 3.39
N GLY A 461 -20.57 9.84 4.02
CA GLY A 461 -20.41 8.56 3.34
C GLY A 461 -18.97 8.33 2.87
N ALA A 462 -18.56 7.06 2.82
CA ALA A 462 -17.22 6.71 2.36
C ALA A 462 -17.19 6.53 0.85
N PRO A 463 -16.06 6.89 0.16
CA PRO A 463 -15.91 6.64 -1.26
C PRO A 463 -15.85 5.14 -1.57
N ALA A 464 -15.99 4.76 -2.84
CA ALA A 464 -15.92 3.34 -3.27
C ALA A 464 -14.52 2.73 -3.08
N GLY A 465 -13.47 3.56 -3.09
CA GLY A 465 -12.08 3.14 -2.92
C GLY A 465 -11.25 3.28 -4.19
N ASP A 466 -11.88 3.50 -5.33
CA ASP A 466 -11.18 3.85 -6.56
C ASP A 466 -10.59 5.25 -6.45
N THR A 467 -9.40 5.42 -7.01
CA THR A 467 -8.74 6.72 -7.17
C THR A 467 -8.95 7.26 -8.58
N ASP A 468 -8.15 8.24 -8.98
CA ASP A 468 -8.21 8.80 -10.31
C ASP A 468 -6.85 8.71 -11.00
N TYR A 469 -6.86 8.60 -12.34
CA TYR A 469 -5.66 8.60 -13.16
C TYR A 469 -5.82 9.43 -14.42
N LEU A 470 -4.69 9.90 -14.96
CA LEU A 470 -4.59 10.42 -16.31
C LEU A 470 -3.24 10.04 -16.95
N ILE A 471 -3.25 9.92 -18.29
CA ILE A 471 -2.04 9.87 -19.13
C ILE A 471 -2.16 11.02 -20.11
N TRP A 472 -1.17 11.93 -20.08
CA TRP A 472 -1.14 13.13 -20.88
C TRP A 472 0.18 13.22 -21.67
N SER A 473 0.18 13.91 -22.80
CA SER A 473 1.38 14.20 -23.61
C SER A 473 1.46 15.68 -23.93
N ASN A 474 2.68 16.22 -23.93
CA ASN A 474 2.93 17.61 -24.33
C ASN A 474 2.75 17.85 -25.83
N ARG A 475 2.54 16.82 -26.65
CA ARG A 475 2.50 16.94 -28.13
C ARG A 475 1.34 16.26 -28.79
N ARG A 476 0.64 15.34 -28.13
CA ARG A 476 -0.45 14.54 -28.75
C ARG A 476 -1.82 15.13 -28.47
N GLN A 477 -2.72 14.91 -29.42
CA GLN A 477 -4.12 15.29 -29.26
C GLN A 477 -4.83 14.46 -28.20
N PRO A 478 -5.80 15.04 -27.49
CA PRO A 478 -6.57 14.34 -26.46
C PRO A 478 -7.24 13.06 -26.96
N GLY A 479 -7.33 12.06 -26.10
CA GLY A 479 -8.20 10.91 -26.29
C GLY A 479 -9.66 11.25 -25.98
N SER A 480 -10.60 10.54 -26.58
CA SER A 480 -12.01 10.94 -26.56
C SER A 480 -12.81 10.42 -25.36
N GLN A 481 -12.36 9.45 -24.59
CA GLN A 481 -13.20 8.78 -23.58
C GLN A 481 -12.51 8.50 -22.26
N ALA A 482 -13.24 8.78 -21.16
CA ALA A 482 -12.84 8.31 -19.83
C ALA A 482 -13.06 6.79 -19.71
N CYS A 483 -12.05 6.04 -19.29
CA CYS A 483 -12.12 4.59 -19.15
C CYS A 483 -11.56 4.15 -17.78
N PRO A 484 -12.32 3.44 -16.94
CA PRO A 484 -11.78 2.88 -15.71
C PRO A 484 -10.75 1.79 -16.04
N ILE A 485 -9.67 1.74 -15.26
CA ILE A 485 -8.61 0.75 -15.42
C ILE A 485 -8.14 0.22 -14.06
N ALA A 486 -7.69 -1.03 -14.01
CA ALA A 486 -7.01 -1.56 -12.84
C ALA A 486 -5.53 -1.13 -12.83
N VAL A 487 -4.99 -0.79 -11.67
CA VAL A 487 -3.63 -0.21 -11.53
C VAL A 487 -2.54 -1.09 -12.15
N HIS A 488 -2.67 -2.42 -12.10
CA HIS A 488 -1.71 -3.33 -12.72
C HIS A 488 -1.68 -3.25 -14.28
N LYS A 489 -2.66 -2.60 -14.89
CA LYS A 489 -2.70 -2.37 -16.36
C LYS A 489 -2.21 -0.97 -16.74
N LEU A 490 -2.09 -0.04 -15.78
CA LEU A 490 -1.83 1.37 -16.06
C LEU A 490 -0.44 1.59 -16.67
N SER A 491 0.59 0.91 -16.17
CA SER A 491 1.94 1.02 -16.75
C SER A 491 2.03 0.45 -18.17
N SER A 492 1.28 -0.62 -18.48
CA SER A 492 1.17 -1.12 -19.84
C SER A 492 0.42 -0.15 -20.76
N ALA A 493 -0.60 0.55 -20.23
CA ALA A 493 -1.29 1.60 -20.99
C ALA A 493 -0.37 2.78 -21.29
N LEU A 494 0.45 3.20 -20.31
CA LEU A 494 1.47 4.25 -20.52
C LEU A 494 2.44 3.85 -21.64
N LEU A 495 2.98 2.62 -21.63
CA LEU A 495 3.87 2.13 -22.68
C LEU A 495 3.20 2.05 -24.04
N ALA A 496 1.93 1.64 -24.10
CA ALA A 496 1.17 1.60 -25.35
C ALA A 496 1.04 3.00 -25.97
N HIS A 497 0.75 4.01 -25.14
CA HIS A 497 0.73 5.40 -25.59
C HIS A 497 2.12 5.88 -26.02
N ALA A 498 3.19 5.57 -25.29
CA ALA A 498 4.54 5.97 -25.65
C ALA A 498 5.02 5.38 -26.98
N GLN A 499 4.56 4.20 -27.36
CA GLN A 499 4.95 3.50 -28.59
C GLN A 499 4.04 3.80 -29.79
N ALA A 500 2.87 4.40 -29.57
CA ALA A 500 1.97 4.78 -30.67
C ALA A 500 2.63 5.85 -31.55
N PRO A 501 2.59 5.75 -32.89
CA PRO A 501 3.13 6.78 -33.76
C PRO A 501 2.43 8.12 -33.51
N ALA A 502 3.19 9.22 -33.52
CA ALA A 502 2.61 10.56 -33.42
C ALA A 502 1.60 10.75 -34.58
N GLN A 503 0.37 11.19 -34.25
CA GLN A 503 -0.64 11.48 -35.26
C GLN A 503 -0.10 12.58 -36.19
N GLY A 504 0.32 12.21 -37.37
CA GLY A 504 0.94 13.09 -38.39
C GLY A 504 1.94 12.38 -39.28
N GLN A 505 2.57 11.31 -38.81
CA GLN A 505 3.49 10.52 -39.65
C GLN A 505 2.79 9.47 -40.52
N ALA A 506 1.55 9.11 -40.23
CA ALA A 506 0.77 8.17 -41.05
C ALA A 506 0.29 8.76 -42.39
N ALA A 507 0.21 10.08 -42.52
CA ALA A 507 -0.21 10.75 -43.76
C ALA A 507 0.92 10.90 -44.80
N HIS A 508 2.21 10.85 -44.39
CA HIS A 508 3.32 11.02 -45.35
C HIS A 508 3.83 9.70 -45.95
N SER A 509 3.56 8.55 -45.34
CA SER A 509 3.97 7.26 -45.96
C SER A 509 2.98 6.74 -47.00
N ALA A 510 1.74 7.25 -47.05
CA ALA A 510 0.76 6.88 -48.05
C ALA A 510 0.88 7.64 -49.39
N VAL A 511 1.67 8.74 -49.44
CA VAL A 511 1.87 9.54 -50.65
C VAL A 511 3.20 9.21 -51.38
N ALA A 512 4.12 8.51 -50.74
CA ALA A 512 5.41 8.13 -51.33
C ALA A 512 5.41 6.78 -52.07
N GLY A 513 4.21 6.13 -52.23
CA GLY A 513 4.05 4.82 -52.90
C GLY A 513 3.35 4.87 -54.26
N VAL A 514 3.09 6.06 -54.83
CA VAL A 514 2.53 6.20 -56.19
C VAL A 514 3.31 7.33 -56.92
N ALA A 515 4.47 7.00 -57.41
CA ALA A 515 5.14 7.68 -58.51
C ALA A 515 6.07 6.69 -59.21
#